data_07ce2a6fbdd99fec9c1b5b01d8baab36
#
_entry.id   07ce2a6fbdd99fec9c1b5b01d8baab36
#
_cell.length_a   1.000
_cell.length_b   1.000
_cell.length_c   1.000
_cell.angle_alpha   90.00
_cell.angle_beta   90.00
_cell.angle_gamma   90.00
#
_symmetry.space_group_name_H-M   'P 1'
#
loop_
_entity.id
_entity.type
_entity.pdbx_description
1 polymer ?
#
loop_
_entity_poly.entity_id
_entity_poly.type
_entity_poly.pdbx_seq_one_letter_code
_entity_poly.pdbx_strand_id
1 'polypeptide(L)'
;KRRVQKDHTHREESYGEILKLIILIVSPIILSSFIYNINGYLNGVLYSEIMGSHGMDSDTISIMYAEYATYFMSIINIPLTLSSAAPTSMIPEVSALYATGDIRETRKRIDQTVQLSMFISIPCAVGLATLAQPIVSLLFGGTNGVAGKLLMLGSFTILLNGMSNISNGVLQGI
;
A
#
# COMPACT_ATOMS: atom_id res chain seq x y z
N LYS A 1 12.54 -14.84 28.08
CA LYS A 1 13.94 -15.22 27.65
C LYS A 1 13.82 -16.26 26.54
N ARG A 2 13.90 -15.82 25.28
CA ARG A 2 14.03 -16.74 24.13
C ARG A 2 15.37 -17.47 24.28
N ARG A 3 15.34 -18.78 24.45
CA ARG A 3 16.53 -19.63 24.31
C ARG A 3 16.94 -19.58 22.84
N VAL A 4 18.05 -18.93 22.56
CA VAL A 4 18.75 -19.06 21.29
C VAL A 4 19.23 -20.51 21.23
N GLN A 5 18.62 -21.31 20.35
CA GLN A 5 19.08 -22.68 20.10
C GLN A 5 20.45 -22.55 19.44
N LYS A 6 21.50 -23.02 20.13
CA LYS A 6 22.84 -23.06 19.55
C LYS A 6 22.83 -24.04 18.39
N ASP A 7 23.05 -23.52 17.20
CA ASP A 7 23.26 -24.32 16.02
C ASP A 7 24.59 -25.09 16.16
N HIS A 8 24.52 -26.40 16.13
CA HIS A 8 25.68 -27.30 16.23
C HIS A 8 26.24 -27.72 14.86
N THR A 9 25.67 -27.18 13.77
CA THR A 9 26.22 -27.38 12.43
C THR A 9 27.31 -26.36 12.18
N HIS A 10 28.57 -26.71 12.47
CA HIS A 10 29.79 -25.95 12.09
C HIS A 10 29.98 -25.94 10.56
N ARG A 11 29.00 -25.54 9.81
CA ARG A 11 29.17 -25.25 8.39
C ARG A 11 29.39 -23.75 8.26
N GLU A 12 30.64 -23.34 8.20
CA GLU A 12 30.98 -21.96 7.83
C GLU A 12 30.53 -21.77 6.38
N GLU A 13 29.38 -21.11 6.20
CA GLU A 13 28.91 -20.75 4.87
C GLU A 13 29.93 -19.78 4.23
N SER A 14 30.40 -20.12 3.04
CA SER A 14 31.30 -19.24 2.30
C SER A 14 30.65 -17.91 2.00
N TYR A 15 31.37 -16.81 2.13
CA TYR A 15 30.86 -15.47 1.77
C TYR A 15 30.26 -15.43 0.36
N GLY A 16 30.76 -16.24 -0.58
CA GLY A 16 30.22 -16.38 -1.93
C GLY A 16 28.83 -17.05 -1.96
N GLU A 17 28.57 -18.01 -1.11
CA GLU A 17 27.26 -18.69 -1.00
C GLU A 17 26.22 -17.74 -0.40
N ILE A 18 26.59 -17.00 0.64
CA ILE A 18 25.74 -15.97 1.26
C ILE A 18 25.43 -14.87 0.27
N LEU A 19 26.40 -14.36 -0.48
CA LEU A 19 26.21 -13.34 -1.50
C LEU A 19 25.28 -13.82 -2.61
N LYS A 20 25.47 -15.06 -3.09
CA LYS A 20 24.60 -15.68 -4.10
C LYS A 20 23.18 -15.79 -3.62
N LEU A 21 22.96 -16.21 -2.36
CA LEU A 21 21.63 -16.31 -1.77
C LEU A 21 20.96 -14.93 -1.65
N ILE A 22 21.70 -13.92 -1.21
CA ILE A 22 21.21 -12.55 -1.12
C ILE A 22 20.80 -12.04 -2.50
N ILE A 23 21.63 -12.19 -3.52
CA ILE A 23 21.30 -11.76 -4.89
C ILE A 23 20.06 -12.47 -5.40
N LEU A 24 19.93 -13.77 -5.17
CA LEU A 24 18.79 -14.55 -5.63
C LEU A 24 17.47 -14.14 -4.97
N ILE A 25 17.50 -13.74 -3.69
CA ILE A 25 16.31 -13.28 -2.96
C ILE A 25 16.00 -11.81 -3.29
N VAL A 26 17.01 -10.96 -3.40
CA VAL A 26 16.84 -9.52 -3.56
C VAL A 26 16.55 -9.13 -5.01
N SER A 27 17.07 -9.86 -6.00
CA SER A 27 16.88 -9.52 -7.42
C SER A 27 15.41 -9.46 -7.85
N PRO A 28 14.51 -10.40 -7.51
CA PRO A 28 13.10 -10.29 -7.88
C PRO A 28 12.40 -9.12 -7.17
N ILE A 29 12.81 -8.78 -5.95
CA ILE A 29 12.26 -7.64 -5.20
C ILE A 29 12.66 -6.32 -5.86
N ILE A 30 13.93 -6.18 -6.25
CA ILE A 30 14.41 -5.00 -6.99
C ILE A 30 13.69 -4.88 -8.32
N LEU A 31 13.57 -5.99 -9.07
CA LEU A 31 12.89 -5.99 -10.36
C LEU A 31 11.42 -5.59 -10.24
N SER A 32 10.73 -6.11 -9.23
CA SER A 32 9.34 -5.74 -8.94
C SER A 32 9.21 -4.23 -8.61
N SER A 33 10.10 -3.72 -7.76
CA SER A 33 10.13 -2.30 -7.41
C SER A 33 10.47 -1.41 -8.61
N PHE A 34 11.35 -1.85 -9.49
CA PHE A 34 11.70 -1.16 -10.72
C PHE A 34 10.50 -1.06 -11.66
N ILE A 35 9.80 -2.17 -11.89
CA ILE A 35 8.57 -2.21 -12.71
C ILE A 35 7.49 -1.29 -12.12
N TYR A 36 7.31 -1.30 -10.79
CA TYR A 36 6.37 -0.43 -10.12
C TYR A 36 6.68 1.06 -10.33
N ASN A 37 7.96 1.45 -10.20
CA ASN A 37 8.38 2.83 -10.40
C ASN A 37 8.29 3.28 -11.86
N ILE A 38 8.61 2.40 -12.81
CA ILE A 38 8.40 2.68 -14.25
C ILE A 38 6.92 2.94 -14.54
N ASN A 39 6.02 2.15 -13.95
CA ASN A 39 4.59 2.37 -14.14
C ASN A 39 4.15 3.78 -13.68
N GLY A 40 4.67 4.27 -12.55
CA GLY A 40 4.41 5.65 -12.09
C GLY A 40 4.91 6.71 -13.09
N TYR A 41 6.11 6.52 -13.64
CA TYR A 41 6.66 7.41 -14.66
C TYR A 41 5.85 7.39 -15.95
N LEU A 42 5.50 6.19 -16.45
CA LEU A 42 4.70 6.04 -17.66
C LEU A 42 3.31 6.67 -17.52
N ASN A 43 2.67 6.55 -16.35
CA ASN A 43 1.40 7.21 -16.09
C ASN A 43 1.51 8.73 -16.23
N GLY A 44 2.58 9.35 -15.73
CA GLY A 44 2.80 10.78 -15.88
C GLY A 44 3.02 11.20 -17.34
N VAL A 45 3.81 10.46 -18.09
CA VAL A 45 4.07 10.71 -19.50
C VAL A 45 2.79 10.56 -20.33
N LEU A 46 2.05 9.46 -20.16
CA LEU A 46 0.79 9.21 -20.86
C LEU A 46 -0.26 10.26 -20.55
N TYR A 47 -0.37 10.67 -19.27
CA TYR A 47 -1.27 11.74 -18.87
C TYR A 47 -0.95 13.05 -19.60
N SER A 48 0.33 13.42 -19.61
CA SER A 48 0.80 14.65 -20.27
C SER A 48 0.56 14.62 -21.79
N GLU A 49 0.81 13.48 -22.44
CA GLU A 49 0.62 13.34 -23.88
C GLU A 49 -0.86 13.37 -24.27
N ILE A 50 -1.71 12.65 -23.53
CA ILE A 50 -3.15 12.63 -23.78
C ILE A 50 -3.77 14.01 -23.57
N MET A 51 -3.43 14.70 -22.47
CA MET A 51 -3.99 16.04 -22.20
C MET A 51 -3.46 17.09 -23.19
N GLY A 52 -2.19 16.99 -23.59
CA GLY A 52 -1.60 17.83 -24.62
C GLY A 52 -2.28 17.65 -25.99
N SER A 53 -2.63 16.41 -26.36
CA SER A 53 -3.37 16.14 -27.62
C SER A 53 -4.78 16.72 -27.63
N HIS A 54 -5.38 16.98 -26.47
CA HIS A 54 -6.66 17.66 -26.32
C HIS A 54 -6.53 19.19 -26.30
N GLY A 55 -5.34 19.73 -26.56
CA GLY A 55 -5.08 21.17 -26.64
C GLY A 55 -4.95 21.89 -25.29
N MET A 56 -4.72 21.14 -24.20
CA MET A 56 -4.45 21.75 -22.90
C MET A 56 -3.02 22.31 -22.86
N ASP A 57 -2.89 23.45 -22.20
CA ASP A 57 -1.60 24.09 -21.98
C ASP A 57 -0.71 23.26 -21.03
N SER A 58 0.59 23.23 -21.33
CA SER A 58 1.59 22.45 -20.59
C SER A 58 1.66 22.76 -19.10
N ASP A 59 1.48 24.06 -18.74
CA ASP A 59 1.50 24.48 -17.35
C ASP A 59 0.26 23.96 -16.61
N THR A 60 -0.91 24.03 -17.25
CA THR A 60 -2.16 23.50 -16.70
C THR A 60 -2.07 21.99 -16.49
N ILE A 61 -1.53 21.23 -17.44
CA ILE A 61 -1.32 19.78 -17.33
C ILE A 61 -0.42 19.47 -16.13
N SER A 62 0.68 20.20 -16.00
CA SER A 62 1.66 20.01 -14.91
C SER A 62 1.03 20.29 -13.54
N ILE A 63 0.24 21.34 -13.41
CA ILE A 63 -0.47 21.70 -12.18
C ILE A 63 -1.48 20.61 -11.81
N MET A 64 -2.32 20.18 -12.75
CA MET A 64 -3.33 19.14 -12.50
C MET A 64 -2.70 17.79 -12.11
N TYR A 65 -1.59 17.44 -12.77
CA TYR A 65 -0.85 16.21 -12.40
C TYR A 65 -0.21 16.34 -11.02
N ALA A 66 0.32 17.50 -10.67
CA ALA A 66 0.87 17.77 -9.35
C ALA A 66 -0.21 17.69 -8.24
N GLU A 67 -1.41 18.21 -8.51
CA GLU A 67 -2.54 18.07 -7.58
C GLU A 67 -2.90 16.60 -7.33
N TYR A 68 -2.89 15.77 -8.37
CA TYR A 68 -3.08 14.32 -8.22
C TYR A 68 -1.91 13.66 -7.50
N ALA A 69 -0.69 13.81 -8.02
CA ALA A 69 0.48 13.05 -7.56
C ALA A 69 0.95 13.48 -6.17
N THR A 70 0.74 14.75 -5.79
CA THR A 70 1.20 15.28 -4.51
C THR A 70 0.05 15.42 -3.51
N TYR A 71 -0.99 16.18 -3.84
CA TYR A 71 -2.02 16.50 -2.86
C TYR A 71 -2.93 15.31 -2.58
N PHE A 72 -3.53 14.75 -3.62
CA PHE A 72 -4.42 13.61 -3.47
C PHE A 72 -3.69 12.39 -2.90
N MET A 73 -2.56 11.99 -3.48
CA MET A 73 -1.81 10.82 -3.05
C MET A 73 -1.27 10.93 -1.62
N SER A 74 -0.83 12.12 -1.20
CA SER A 74 -0.34 12.32 0.17
C SER A 74 -1.44 12.13 1.21
N ILE A 75 -2.64 12.65 0.95
CA ILE A 75 -3.75 12.53 1.90
C ILE A 75 -4.28 11.10 1.94
N ILE A 76 -4.50 10.47 0.78
CA ILE A 76 -5.13 9.14 0.71
C ILE A 76 -4.20 8.04 1.23
N ASN A 77 -2.89 8.23 1.13
CA ASN A 77 -1.91 7.27 1.65
C ASN A 77 -1.93 7.15 3.18
N ILE A 78 -2.36 8.17 3.92
CA ILE A 78 -2.45 8.12 5.38
C ILE A 78 -3.41 7.01 5.85
N PRO A 79 -4.71 7.02 5.47
CA PRO A 79 -5.61 5.93 5.84
C PRO A 79 -5.26 4.59 5.20
N LEU A 80 -4.67 4.57 4.00
CA LEU A 80 -4.23 3.34 3.35
C LEU A 80 -3.14 2.63 4.15
N THR A 81 -2.12 3.35 4.60
CA THR A 81 -1.05 2.78 5.44
C THR A 81 -1.57 2.33 6.80
N LEU A 82 -2.47 3.10 7.41
CA LEU A 82 -3.08 2.72 8.68
C LEU A 82 -3.93 1.44 8.54
N SER A 83 -4.71 1.33 7.47
CA SER A 83 -5.54 0.15 7.19
C SER A 83 -4.72 -1.10 6.86
N SER A 84 -3.49 -0.95 6.32
CA SER A 84 -2.61 -2.08 5.98
C SER A 84 -1.82 -2.62 7.19
N ALA A 85 -1.75 -1.90 8.29
CA ALA A 85 -0.99 -2.31 9.47
C ALA A 85 -1.53 -3.61 10.10
N ALA A 86 -2.86 -3.74 10.23
CA ALA A 86 -3.47 -4.94 10.80
C ALA A 86 -3.26 -6.19 9.94
N PRO A 87 -3.54 -6.20 8.62
CA PRO A 87 -3.23 -7.33 7.74
C PRO A 87 -1.76 -7.74 7.78
N THR A 88 -0.85 -6.78 7.73
CA THR A 88 0.59 -7.06 7.74
C THR A 88 1.05 -7.73 9.06
N SER A 89 0.52 -7.28 10.19
CA SER A 89 0.84 -7.88 11.49
C SER A 89 0.27 -9.28 11.69
N MET A 90 -0.80 -9.63 10.97
CA MET A 90 -1.46 -10.93 11.02
C MET A 90 -0.65 -12.04 10.33
N ILE A 91 0.15 -11.72 9.31
CA ILE A 91 0.84 -12.71 8.46
C ILE A 91 1.59 -13.79 9.27
N PRO A 92 2.51 -13.44 10.18
CA PRO A 92 3.26 -14.45 10.92
C PRO A 92 2.39 -15.31 11.86
N GLU A 93 1.31 -14.74 12.38
CA GLU A 93 0.40 -15.44 13.30
C GLU A 93 -0.48 -16.42 12.54
N VAL A 94 -1.06 -16.01 11.41
CA VAL A 94 -1.83 -16.89 10.51
C VAL A 94 -0.96 -18.04 10.00
N SER A 95 0.28 -17.74 9.58
CA SER A 95 1.23 -18.77 9.13
C SER A 95 1.52 -19.80 10.21
N ALA A 96 1.74 -19.37 11.46
CA ALA A 96 1.99 -20.27 12.58
C ALA A 96 0.78 -21.15 12.92
N LEU A 97 -0.42 -20.58 12.95
CA LEU A 97 -1.67 -21.31 13.22
C LEU A 97 -2.00 -22.30 12.09
N TYR A 98 -1.79 -21.87 10.85
CA TYR A 98 -2.03 -22.74 9.70
C TYR A 98 -1.08 -23.93 9.67
N ALA A 99 0.22 -23.72 9.99
CA ALA A 99 1.23 -24.77 10.08
C ALA A 99 0.93 -25.81 11.17
N THR A 100 0.23 -25.44 12.24
CA THR A 100 -0.22 -26.37 13.30
C THR A 100 -1.55 -27.07 12.97
N GLY A 101 -2.19 -26.71 11.85
CA GLY A 101 -3.48 -27.27 11.42
C GLY A 101 -4.69 -26.71 12.19
N ASP A 102 -4.53 -25.67 12.98
CA ASP A 102 -5.62 -25.05 13.74
C ASP A 102 -6.42 -24.07 12.85
N ILE A 103 -7.22 -24.65 11.96
CA ILE A 103 -8.04 -23.88 11.00
C ILE A 103 -9.07 -23.00 11.69
N ARG A 104 -9.56 -23.38 12.88
CA ARG A 104 -10.56 -22.60 13.61
C ARG A 104 -9.98 -21.29 14.13
N GLU A 105 -8.83 -21.33 14.79
CA GLU A 105 -8.14 -20.12 15.29
C GLU A 105 -7.59 -19.28 14.12
N THR A 106 -7.10 -19.92 13.06
CA THR A 106 -6.70 -19.22 11.82
C THR A 106 -7.83 -18.37 11.28
N ARG A 107 -9.03 -18.96 11.11
CA ARG A 107 -10.21 -18.22 10.60
C ARG A 107 -10.62 -17.09 11.54
N LYS A 108 -10.62 -17.32 12.83
CA LYS A 108 -10.96 -16.31 13.83
C LYS A 108 -9.99 -15.12 13.79
N ARG A 109 -8.69 -15.36 13.58
CA ARG A 109 -7.70 -14.28 13.41
C ARG A 109 -7.93 -13.46 12.16
N ILE A 110 -8.25 -14.13 11.06
CA ILE A 110 -8.60 -13.45 9.81
C ILE A 110 -9.85 -12.57 10.03
N ASP A 111 -10.90 -13.09 10.65
CA ASP A 111 -12.14 -12.34 10.92
C ASP A 111 -11.88 -11.11 11.81
N GLN A 112 -11.05 -11.25 12.85
CA GLN A 112 -10.66 -10.12 13.72
C GLN A 112 -9.90 -9.05 12.94
N THR A 113 -9.02 -9.46 12.02
CA THR A 113 -8.25 -8.53 11.19
C THR A 113 -9.15 -7.81 10.20
N VAL A 114 -10.12 -8.50 9.60
CA VAL A 114 -11.15 -7.90 8.73
C VAL A 114 -11.93 -6.84 9.50
N GLN A 115 -12.42 -7.18 10.69
CA GLN A 115 -13.19 -6.26 11.53
C GLN A 115 -12.37 -5.00 11.89
N LEU A 116 -11.13 -5.19 12.31
CA LEU A 116 -10.24 -4.06 12.68
C LEU A 116 -9.93 -3.17 11.47
N SER A 117 -9.58 -3.76 10.33
CA SER A 117 -9.29 -2.99 9.11
C SER A 117 -10.53 -2.23 8.63
N MET A 118 -11.72 -2.83 8.66
CA MET A 118 -12.95 -2.15 8.26
C MET A 118 -13.36 -1.07 9.25
N PHE A 119 -13.16 -1.30 10.56
CA PHE A 119 -13.39 -0.30 11.59
C PHE A 119 -12.56 0.97 11.40
N ILE A 120 -11.36 0.85 10.84
CA ILE A 120 -10.51 1.99 10.49
C ILE A 120 -10.90 2.56 9.12
N SER A 121 -11.05 1.71 8.11
CA SER A 121 -11.23 2.13 6.71
C SER A 121 -12.55 2.85 6.48
N ILE A 122 -13.66 2.40 7.10
CA ILE A 122 -14.98 2.99 6.87
C ILE A 122 -15.06 4.44 7.35
N PRO A 123 -14.73 4.77 8.62
CA PRO A 123 -14.80 6.17 9.06
C PRO A 123 -13.77 7.06 8.32
N CYS A 124 -12.59 6.54 7.98
CA CYS A 124 -11.62 7.29 7.18
C CYS A 124 -12.16 7.60 5.77
N ALA A 125 -12.76 6.63 5.09
CA ALA A 125 -13.34 6.82 3.77
C ALA A 125 -14.50 7.83 3.80
N VAL A 126 -15.42 7.70 4.76
CA VAL A 126 -16.55 8.64 4.91
C VAL A 126 -16.05 10.05 5.30
N GLY A 127 -15.10 10.13 6.23
CA GLY A 127 -14.51 11.40 6.66
C GLY A 127 -13.80 12.13 5.50
N LEU A 128 -12.99 11.41 4.72
CA LEU A 128 -12.34 11.98 3.54
C LEU A 128 -13.31 12.31 2.43
N ALA A 129 -14.37 11.53 2.22
CA ALA A 129 -15.39 11.85 1.23
C ALA A 129 -16.13 13.16 1.56
N THR A 130 -16.50 13.33 2.82
CA THR A 130 -17.30 14.51 3.26
C THR A 130 -16.47 15.76 3.46
N LEU A 131 -15.23 15.62 3.93
CA LEU A 131 -14.33 16.72 4.27
C LEU A 131 -13.25 16.96 3.21
N ALA A 132 -13.36 16.35 2.02
CA ALA A 132 -12.35 16.41 0.96
C ALA A 132 -11.93 17.85 0.62
N GLN A 133 -12.87 18.71 0.32
CA GLN A 133 -12.59 20.11 -0.03
C GLN A 133 -12.01 20.93 1.13
N PRO A 134 -12.59 20.92 2.35
CA PRO A 134 -12.00 21.58 3.50
C PRO A 134 -10.57 21.12 3.81
N ILE A 135 -10.30 19.82 3.74
CA ILE A 135 -8.98 19.26 4.02
C ILE A 135 -7.95 19.75 3.00
N VAL A 136 -8.26 19.67 1.71
CA VAL A 136 -7.35 20.12 0.65
C VAL A 136 -7.10 21.64 0.75
N SER A 137 -8.14 22.43 0.96
CA SER A 137 -7.99 23.88 1.07
C SER A 137 -7.20 24.31 2.32
N LEU A 138 -7.34 23.58 3.43
CA LEU A 138 -6.60 23.84 4.67
C LEU A 138 -5.12 23.52 4.53
N LEU A 139 -4.79 22.39 3.89
CA LEU A 139 -3.41 21.88 3.81
C LEU A 139 -2.60 22.53 2.71
N PHE A 140 -3.23 22.84 1.57
CA PHE A 140 -2.51 23.25 0.36
C PHE A 140 -2.91 24.65 -0.15
N GLY A 141 -3.82 25.34 0.55
CA GLY A 141 -4.30 26.67 0.14
C GLY A 141 -5.27 26.59 -1.04
N GLY A 142 -5.38 27.67 -1.82
CA GLY A 142 -6.30 27.72 -2.97
C GLY A 142 -5.86 26.78 -4.10
N THR A 143 -6.52 25.63 -4.22
CA THR A 143 -6.36 24.72 -5.35
C THR A 143 -7.47 24.96 -6.39
N ASN A 144 -7.27 24.50 -7.62
CA ASN A 144 -8.30 24.56 -8.68
C ASN A 144 -9.53 23.66 -8.40
N GLY A 145 -9.59 23.03 -7.23
CA GLY A 145 -10.68 22.16 -6.80
C GLY A 145 -10.65 20.74 -7.37
N VAL A 146 -9.65 20.41 -8.19
CA VAL A 146 -9.49 19.07 -8.77
C VAL A 146 -9.08 18.08 -7.68
N ALA A 147 -8.11 18.42 -6.85
CA ALA A 147 -7.63 17.56 -5.78
C ALA A 147 -8.75 17.18 -4.78
N GLY A 148 -9.63 18.10 -4.43
CA GLY A 148 -10.77 17.81 -3.55
C GLY A 148 -11.79 16.86 -4.18
N LYS A 149 -12.08 17.01 -5.48
CA LYS A 149 -12.95 16.08 -6.21
C LYS A 149 -12.33 14.70 -6.33
N LEU A 150 -11.03 14.64 -6.62
CA LEU A 150 -10.27 13.38 -6.65
C LEU A 150 -10.28 12.69 -5.29
N LEU A 151 -10.11 13.44 -4.21
CA LEU A 151 -10.12 12.90 -2.86
C LEU A 151 -11.50 12.35 -2.47
N MET A 152 -12.57 13.05 -2.84
CA MET A 152 -13.95 12.59 -2.62
C MET A 152 -14.21 11.25 -3.34
N LEU A 153 -13.87 11.16 -4.63
CA LEU A 153 -14.04 9.92 -5.41
C LEU A 153 -13.07 8.83 -4.96
N GLY A 154 -11.82 9.21 -4.72
CA GLY A 154 -10.76 8.29 -4.33
C GLY A 154 -10.92 7.73 -2.91
N SER A 155 -11.70 8.36 -2.04
CA SER A 155 -11.95 7.86 -0.68
C SER A 155 -12.56 6.44 -0.68
N PHE A 156 -13.32 6.09 -1.71
CA PHE A 156 -13.87 4.74 -1.88
C PHE A 156 -12.76 3.69 -2.09
N THR A 157 -11.63 4.06 -2.67
CA THR A 157 -10.50 3.15 -2.88
C THR A 157 -9.87 2.69 -1.56
N ILE A 158 -10.07 3.43 -0.45
CA ILE A 158 -9.59 3.04 0.88
C ILE A 158 -10.23 1.71 1.30
N LEU A 159 -11.53 1.56 1.08
CA LEU A 159 -12.25 0.32 1.42
C LEU A 159 -11.78 -0.85 0.56
N LEU A 160 -11.68 -0.64 -0.75
CA LEU A 160 -11.22 -1.67 -1.68
C LEU A 160 -9.77 -2.09 -1.40
N ASN A 161 -8.91 -1.13 -1.12
CA ASN A 161 -7.51 -1.39 -0.77
C ASN A 161 -7.38 -2.13 0.56
N GLY A 162 -8.19 -1.77 1.57
CA GLY A 162 -8.27 -2.49 2.83
C GLY A 162 -8.60 -3.97 2.62
N MET A 163 -9.62 -4.29 1.81
CA MET A 163 -9.98 -5.66 1.45
C MET A 163 -8.86 -6.39 0.70
N SER A 164 -8.23 -5.71 -0.26
CA SER A 164 -7.11 -6.26 -1.01
C SER A 164 -5.92 -6.60 -0.11
N ASN A 165 -5.57 -5.71 0.83
CA ASN A 165 -4.48 -5.94 1.78
C ASN A 165 -4.76 -7.12 2.71
N ILE A 166 -6.00 -7.31 3.15
CA ILE A 166 -6.39 -8.48 3.95
C ILE A 166 -6.21 -9.75 3.13
N SER A 167 -6.74 -9.78 1.90
CA SER A 167 -6.60 -10.94 1.00
C SER A 167 -5.13 -11.29 0.74
N ASN A 168 -4.31 -10.28 0.47
CA ASN A 168 -2.87 -10.47 0.30
C ASN A 168 -2.19 -10.97 1.58
N GLY A 169 -2.55 -10.45 2.74
CA GLY A 169 -2.04 -10.90 4.04
C GLY A 169 -2.38 -12.36 4.33
N VAL A 170 -3.62 -12.78 4.04
CA VAL A 170 -4.04 -14.18 4.18
C VAL A 170 -3.26 -15.09 3.23
N LEU A 171 -3.16 -14.71 1.94
CA LEU A 171 -2.42 -15.51 0.94
C LEU A 171 -0.92 -15.63 1.26
N GLN A 172 -0.34 -14.63 1.90
CA GLN A 172 1.07 -14.68 2.34
C GLN A 172 1.24 -15.50 3.63
N GLY A 173 0.19 -15.63 4.45
CA GLY A 173 0.22 -16.40 5.70
C GLY A 173 -0.07 -17.90 5.54
N ILE A 174 -0.64 -18.32 4.43
CA ILE A 174 -0.97 -19.71 4.10
C ILE A 174 0.08 -20.30 3.17
#